data_9434c052a9cabe04aa7565f69e64e5e2
#
_entry.id   9434c052a9cabe04aa7565f69e64e5e2
#
_cell.length_a   1.000
_cell.length_b   1.000
_cell.length_c   1.000
_cell.angle_alpha   90.00
_cell.angle_beta   90.00
_cell.angle_gamma   90.00
#
_symmetry.space_group_name_H-M   'P 1'
#
loop_
_entity.id
_entity.type
_entity.pdbx_description
1 polymer ?
#
loop_
_entity_poly.entity_id
_entity_poly.type
_entity_poly.pdbx_seq_one_letter_code
_entity_poly.pdbx_strand_id
1 'polypeptide(L)'
;MKKYNIAFTGVFDIENYGDHLFPLIFREKMKKKGIDCELFLFSPIGDVQQGYQQNYEVYPLYKLQELHDRYHFDAVIVGGGGILHYASGKQLLDKNSTEFVDYKVFETWVIPSLFAYNNKVKLIWNLPGGFHEFDYFYKPLTRCLCTTVDYMSVRDQYTKDILTSCNIPADKIYTCLDSAFI
;
A
#
# COMPACT_ATOMS: atom_id res chain seq x y z
N MET A 1 -26.85 0.22 5.93
CA MET A 1 -25.86 -0.13 4.89
C MET A 1 -24.71 -0.88 5.55
N LYS A 2 -24.04 -1.80 4.86
CA LYS A 2 -22.86 -2.47 5.39
C LYS A 2 -21.71 -1.46 5.46
N LYS A 3 -21.04 -1.36 6.62
CA LYS A 3 -19.78 -0.65 6.79
C LYS A 3 -18.64 -1.62 6.45
N TYR A 4 -17.69 -1.21 5.62
CA TYR A 4 -16.54 -2.01 5.24
C TYR A 4 -15.32 -1.62 6.08
N ASN A 5 -14.60 -2.62 6.59
CA ASN A 5 -13.32 -2.42 7.26
C ASN A 5 -12.18 -2.69 6.26
N ILE A 6 -11.37 -1.69 6.00
CA ILE A 6 -10.35 -1.73 4.93
C ILE A 6 -8.98 -1.49 5.54
N ALA A 7 -8.07 -2.44 5.39
CA ALA A 7 -6.66 -2.22 5.63
C ALA A 7 -6.05 -1.49 4.43
N PHE A 8 -5.51 -0.30 4.64
CA PHE A 8 -4.91 0.51 3.59
C PHE A 8 -3.42 0.68 3.88
N THR A 9 -2.57 0.17 3.00
CA THR A 9 -1.12 0.14 3.19
C THR A 9 -0.40 1.12 2.29
N GLY A 10 0.66 1.74 2.80
CA GLY A 10 1.44 2.74 2.08
C GLY A 10 2.58 3.28 2.95
N VAL A 11 3.16 4.39 2.54
CA VAL A 11 4.22 5.10 3.27
C VAL A 11 3.61 6.30 3.97
N PHE A 12 2.98 6.08 5.15
CA PHE A 12 2.28 7.12 5.93
C PHE A 12 3.04 7.50 7.19
N ASP A 13 4.14 6.83 7.47
CA ASP A 13 5.02 7.02 8.63
C ASP A 13 6.27 7.85 8.30
N ILE A 14 6.37 8.36 7.08
CA ILE A 14 7.38 9.31 6.62
C ILE A 14 6.70 10.63 6.27
N GLU A 15 7.39 11.73 6.50
CA GLU A 15 6.93 13.08 6.17
C GLU A 15 6.94 13.31 4.65
N ASN A 16 5.91 12.79 3.98
CA ASN A 16 5.67 12.97 2.56
C ASN A 16 4.20 13.31 2.33
N TYR A 17 3.93 14.59 2.04
CA TYR A 17 2.57 15.10 1.83
C TYR A 17 1.79 14.32 0.76
N GLY A 18 2.46 13.92 -0.33
CA GLY A 18 1.83 13.17 -1.42
C GLY A 18 1.26 11.84 -0.96
N ASP A 19 2.02 11.10 -0.17
CA ASP A 19 1.59 9.79 0.31
C ASP A 19 0.42 9.88 1.30
N HIS A 20 0.39 10.94 2.12
CA HIS A 20 -0.71 11.19 3.04
C HIS A 20 -2.03 11.58 2.36
N LEU A 21 -2.01 12.02 1.11
CA LEU A 21 -3.21 12.31 0.35
C LEU A 21 -3.99 11.07 -0.10
N PHE A 22 -3.31 9.95 -0.35
CA PHE A 22 -3.96 8.76 -0.91
C PHE A 22 -5.11 8.23 -0.07
N PRO A 23 -4.98 7.99 1.25
CA PRO A 23 -6.09 7.52 2.07
C PRO A 23 -7.23 8.55 2.18
N LEU A 24 -6.92 9.84 2.19
CA LEU A 24 -7.93 10.91 2.23
C LEU A 24 -8.76 10.94 0.95
N ILE A 25 -8.10 10.91 -0.20
CA ILE A 25 -8.76 10.87 -1.52
C ILE A 25 -9.59 9.61 -1.65
N PHE A 26 -9.05 8.46 -1.23
CA PHE A 26 -9.79 7.20 -1.26
C PHE A 26 -11.07 7.29 -0.43
N ARG A 27 -10.99 7.78 0.81
CA ARG A 27 -12.15 7.97 1.70
C ARG A 27 -13.22 8.86 1.05
N GLU A 28 -12.81 10.00 0.50
CA GLU A 28 -13.74 10.92 -0.16
C GLU A 28 -14.40 10.29 -1.40
N LYS A 29 -13.66 9.51 -2.19
CA LYS A 29 -14.23 8.79 -3.34
C LYS A 29 -15.23 7.71 -2.91
N MET A 30 -14.96 6.96 -1.83
CA MET A 30 -15.90 5.98 -1.29
C MET A 30 -17.18 6.67 -0.80
N LYS A 31 -17.05 7.77 -0.06
CA LYS A 31 -18.18 8.58 0.42
C LYS A 31 -19.05 9.11 -0.73
N LYS A 32 -18.43 9.64 -1.79
CA LYS A 32 -19.16 10.11 -3.00
C LYS A 32 -19.92 8.99 -3.71
N LYS A 33 -19.46 7.74 -3.60
CA LYS A 33 -20.14 6.55 -4.13
C LYS A 33 -21.16 5.94 -3.17
N GLY A 34 -21.39 6.55 -2.00
CA GLY A 34 -22.30 6.01 -0.98
C GLY A 34 -21.79 4.74 -0.30
N ILE A 35 -20.48 4.49 -0.35
CA ILE A 35 -19.84 3.35 0.30
C ILE A 35 -19.32 3.80 1.66
N ASP A 36 -19.89 3.23 2.73
CA ASP A 36 -19.43 3.47 4.10
C ASP A 36 -18.25 2.55 4.40
N CYS A 37 -17.10 3.13 4.75
CA CYS A 37 -15.90 2.37 5.08
C CYS A 37 -15.08 3.03 6.19
N GLU A 38 -14.46 2.18 6.99
CA GLU A 38 -13.42 2.55 7.95
C GLU A 38 -12.05 2.14 7.40
N LEU A 39 -11.12 3.07 7.39
CA LEU A 39 -9.75 2.82 6.93
C LEU A 39 -8.83 2.64 8.14
N PHE A 40 -8.12 1.53 8.14
CA PHE A 40 -7.02 1.22 9.05
C PHE A 40 -5.73 1.38 8.25
N LEU A 41 -4.95 2.40 8.57
CA LEU A 41 -3.74 2.74 7.82
C LEU A 41 -2.54 1.98 8.37
N PHE A 42 -1.74 1.41 7.47
CA PHE A 42 -0.56 0.63 7.82
C PHE A 42 0.67 1.10 7.06
N SER A 43 1.78 1.19 7.77
CA SER A 43 3.10 1.48 7.22
C SER A 43 4.17 0.62 7.89
N PRO A 44 5.38 0.51 7.35
CA PRO A 44 6.42 -0.36 7.90
C PRO A 44 6.68 -0.18 9.40
N ILE A 45 6.79 1.07 9.87
CA ILE A 45 7.12 1.38 11.27
C ILE A 45 5.86 1.80 12.06
N GLY A 46 4.87 2.41 11.40
CA GLY A 46 3.67 2.95 12.04
C GLY A 46 3.80 4.44 12.37
N ASP A 47 3.03 4.92 13.33
CA ASP A 47 2.87 6.34 13.64
C ASP A 47 4.11 6.95 14.32
N VAL A 48 5.13 7.19 13.54
CA VAL A 48 6.44 7.65 14.00
C VAL A 48 6.71 9.11 13.66
N GLN A 49 6.22 9.56 12.51
CA GLN A 49 6.52 10.89 11.97
C GLN A 49 5.27 11.75 11.91
N GLN A 50 5.14 12.68 12.83
CA GLN A 50 4.04 13.62 12.86
C GLN A 50 4.47 15.01 12.36
N GLY A 51 5.01 15.07 11.15
CA GLY A 51 5.35 16.34 10.50
C GLY A 51 4.11 17.13 10.09
N TYR A 52 3.09 16.45 9.63
CA TYR A 52 1.76 17.01 9.33
C TYR A 52 0.79 16.65 10.45
N GLN A 53 -0.12 17.57 10.80
CA GLN A 53 -1.20 17.29 11.75
C GLN A 53 -2.10 16.20 11.15
N GLN A 54 -1.81 14.95 11.49
CA GLN A 54 -2.58 13.81 11.04
C GLN A 54 -3.71 13.56 12.05
N ASN A 55 -4.92 13.54 11.56
CA ASN A 55 -6.10 13.19 12.35
C ASN A 55 -6.42 11.68 12.23
N TYR A 56 -5.41 10.83 11.95
CA TYR A 56 -5.60 9.39 11.82
C TYR A 56 -4.39 8.63 12.35
N GLU A 57 -4.67 7.47 12.92
CA GLU A 57 -3.67 6.55 13.45
C GLU A 57 -3.05 5.73 12.32
N VAL A 58 -1.73 5.56 12.35
CA VAL A 58 -0.99 4.69 11.41
C VAL A 58 -0.40 3.53 12.20
N TYR A 59 -0.82 2.32 11.88
CA TYR A 59 -0.36 1.11 12.53
C TYR A 59 0.89 0.54 11.82
N PRO A 60 1.82 -0.06 12.58
CA PRO A 60 2.89 -0.81 11.97
C PRO A 60 2.36 -2.09 11.30
N LEU A 61 2.96 -2.48 10.18
CA LEU A 61 2.53 -3.64 9.39
C LEU A 61 2.46 -4.95 10.20
N TYR A 62 3.29 -5.12 11.23
CA TYR A 62 3.24 -6.33 12.07
C TYR A 62 1.94 -6.48 12.85
N LYS A 63 1.15 -5.40 13.03
CA LYS A 63 -0.17 -5.44 13.67
C LYS A 63 -1.32 -5.85 12.72
N LEU A 64 -1.02 -6.10 11.44
CA LEU A 64 -2.04 -6.35 10.43
C LEU A 64 -2.92 -7.57 10.78
N GLN A 65 -2.31 -8.66 11.29
CA GLN A 65 -3.05 -9.84 11.71
C GLN A 65 -3.86 -9.58 12.97
N GLU A 66 -3.28 -8.98 14.00
CA GLU A 66 -3.98 -8.65 15.26
C GLU A 66 -5.24 -7.81 15.01
N LEU A 67 -5.10 -6.78 14.17
CA LEU A 67 -6.22 -5.90 13.86
C LEU A 67 -7.25 -6.58 12.95
N HIS A 68 -6.82 -7.48 12.07
CA HIS A 68 -7.76 -8.29 11.29
C HIS A 68 -8.58 -9.22 12.17
N ASP A 69 -7.96 -9.90 13.13
CA ASP A 69 -8.65 -10.79 14.06
C ASP A 69 -9.73 -10.05 14.88
N ARG A 70 -9.51 -8.76 15.13
CA ARG A 70 -10.43 -7.90 15.87
C ARG A 70 -11.51 -7.27 15.00
N TYR A 71 -11.15 -6.76 13.83
CA TYR A 71 -12.03 -5.91 13.00
C TYR A 71 -12.53 -6.60 11.73
N HIS A 72 -11.98 -7.75 11.34
CA HIS A 72 -12.37 -8.54 10.17
C HIS A 72 -12.35 -7.70 8.88
N PHE A 73 -11.16 -7.39 8.37
CA PHE A 73 -11.01 -6.61 7.14
C PHE A 73 -11.73 -7.26 5.97
N ASP A 74 -12.53 -6.49 5.26
CA ASP A 74 -13.21 -6.90 4.03
C ASP A 74 -12.27 -6.82 2.81
N ALA A 75 -11.29 -5.90 2.86
CA ALA A 75 -10.31 -5.73 1.80
C ALA A 75 -8.97 -5.21 2.35
N VAL A 76 -7.93 -5.53 1.63
CA VAL A 76 -6.59 -4.94 1.78
C VAL A 76 -6.31 -4.11 0.52
N ILE A 77 -5.91 -2.86 0.71
CA ILE A 77 -5.55 -1.97 -0.38
C ILE A 77 -4.09 -1.60 -0.26
N VAL A 78 -3.31 -1.93 -1.28
CA VAL A 78 -1.97 -1.38 -1.47
C VAL A 78 -2.15 -0.03 -2.13
N GLY A 79 -1.81 1.03 -1.40
CA GLY A 79 -2.07 2.42 -1.79
C GLY A 79 -1.16 2.91 -2.92
N GLY A 80 -1.36 4.16 -3.28
CA GLY A 80 -0.54 4.87 -4.27
C GLY A 80 0.86 5.20 -3.75
N GLY A 81 1.57 6.03 -4.49
CA GLY A 81 2.96 6.38 -4.20
C GLY A 81 3.96 5.53 -4.98
N GLY A 82 5.22 5.92 -4.91
CA GLY A 82 6.32 5.22 -5.57
C GLY A 82 6.83 4.04 -4.76
N ILE A 83 6.01 3.04 -4.50
CA ILE A 83 6.29 1.97 -3.54
C ILE A 83 6.72 0.64 -4.17
N LEU A 84 6.50 0.45 -5.47
CA LEU A 84 6.85 -0.81 -6.16
C LEU A 84 8.35 -0.88 -6.48
N HIS A 85 9.16 -1.11 -5.46
CA HIS A 85 10.60 -1.36 -5.56
C HIS A 85 11.09 -2.14 -4.34
N TYR A 86 12.25 -2.77 -4.44
CA TYR A 86 12.87 -3.54 -3.36
C TYR A 86 13.99 -2.79 -2.63
N ALA A 87 14.18 -1.50 -2.92
CA ALA A 87 15.15 -0.70 -2.20
C ALA A 87 14.79 -0.57 -0.71
N SER A 88 15.81 -0.51 0.11
CA SER A 88 15.72 -0.22 1.54
C SER A 88 16.52 1.04 1.86
N GLY A 89 16.13 1.71 2.93
CA GLY A 89 16.82 2.87 3.46
C GLY A 89 16.87 2.81 4.98
N LYS A 90 17.44 3.83 5.59
CA LYS A 90 17.38 4.02 7.04
C LYS A 90 16.43 5.16 7.36
N GLN A 91 15.57 4.94 8.33
CA GLN A 91 14.63 5.93 8.83
C GLN A 91 14.80 6.07 10.35
N LEU A 92 14.59 7.26 10.90
CA LEU A 92 14.53 7.43 12.35
C LEU A 92 13.38 6.60 12.93
N LEU A 93 13.62 5.96 14.08
CA LEU A 93 12.60 5.18 14.78
C LEU A 93 11.42 6.05 15.19
N ASP A 94 11.71 7.25 15.69
CA ASP A 94 10.72 8.30 15.90
C ASP A 94 11.42 9.68 15.84
N LYS A 95 10.66 10.76 15.78
CA LYS A 95 11.19 12.13 15.64
C LYS A 95 12.03 12.62 16.84
N ASN A 96 11.94 11.96 17.98
CA ASN A 96 12.70 12.27 19.20
C ASN A 96 13.86 11.28 19.42
N SER A 97 13.96 10.26 18.57
CA SER A 97 14.99 9.23 18.63
C SER A 97 16.22 9.61 17.81
N THR A 98 17.37 9.13 18.26
CA THR A 98 18.61 9.09 17.45
C THR A 98 18.82 7.72 16.82
N GLU A 99 17.91 6.77 17.07
CA GLU A 99 17.99 5.42 16.56
C GLU A 99 17.41 5.34 15.13
N PHE A 100 18.13 4.63 14.27
CA PHE A 100 17.71 4.35 12.91
C PHE A 100 17.29 2.90 12.80
N VAL A 101 16.17 2.67 12.10
CA VAL A 101 15.69 1.34 11.69
C VAL A 101 15.84 1.17 10.19
N ASP A 102 15.99 -0.06 9.76
CA ASP A 102 15.92 -0.40 8.33
C ASP A 102 14.49 -0.19 7.84
N TYR A 103 14.34 0.77 6.93
CA TYR A 103 13.06 1.07 6.30
C TYR A 103 12.97 0.39 4.93
N LYS A 104 12.03 -0.51 4.79
CA LYS A 104 11.85 -1.33 3.59
C LYS A 104 10.51 -1.04 2.94
N VAL A 105 10.51 -0.15 1.97
CA VAL A 105 9.28 0.26 1.28
C VAL A 105 8.54 -0.94 0.69
N PHE A 106 9.23 -1.96 0.22
CA PHE A 106 8.57 -3.15 -0.34
C PHE A 106 7.67 -3.88 0.68
N GLU A 107 7.87 -3.71 1.98
CA GLU A 107 7.00 -4.29 3.00
C GLU A 107 5.55 -3.77 2.85
N THR A 108 5.35 -2.55 2.34
CA THR A 108 4.01 -1.95 2.13
C THR A 108 3.15 -2.67 1.12
N TRP A 109 3.72 -3.48 0.24
CA TRP A 109 2.98 -4.23 -0.78
C TRP A 109 3.22 -5.74 -0.71
N VAL A 110 4.38 -6.20 -0.25
CA VAL A 110 4.68 -7.64 -0.09
C VAL A 110 3.91 -8.23 1.10
N ILE A 111 4.04 -7.63 2.29
CA ILE A 111 3.38 -8.13 3.51
C ILE A 111 1.86 -8.15 3.36
N PRO A 112 1.18 -7.06 2.95
CA PRO A 112 -0.27 -7.06 2.80
C PRO A 112 -0.75 -8.03 1.71
N SER A 113 0.04 -8.26 0.65
CA SER A 113 -0.32 -9.24 -0.37
C SER A 113 -0.28 -10.68 0.16
N LEU A 114 0.76 -11.03 0.93
CA LEU A 114 0.84 -12.33 1.60
C LEU A 114 -0.26 -12.49 2.66
N PHE A 115 -0.51 -11.44 3.44
CA PHE A 115 -1.56 -11.42 4.44
C PHE A 115 -2.93 -11.67 3.80
N ALA A 116 -3.27 -10.93 2.75
CA ALA A 116 -4.55 -11.06 2.05
C ALA A 116 -4.74 -12.48 1.48
N TYR A 117 -3.69 -13.06 0.91
CA TYR A 117 -3.71 -14.43 0.41
C TYR A 117 -4.00 -15.44 1.53
N ASN A 118 -3.27 -15.35 2.65
CA ASN A 118 -3.39 -16.29 3.76
C ASN A 118 -4.76 -16.20 4.46
N ASN A 119 -5.33 -15.01 4.58
CA ASN A 119 -6.59 -14.75 5.24
C ASN A 119 -7.80 -14.75 4.29
N LYS A 120 -7.58 -14.98 2.98
CA LYS A 120 -8.63 -14.95 1.93
C LYS A 120 -9.39 -13.63 1.90
N VAL A 121 -8.71 -12.53 2.19
CA VAL A 121 -9.22 -11.17 2.11
C VAL A 121 -8.99 -10.62 0.71
N LYS A 122 -9.91 -9.81 0.21
CA LYS A 122 -9.76 -9.15 -1.10
C LYS A 122 -8.53 -8.26 -1.13
N LEU A 123 -7.71 -8.41 -2.19
CA LEU A 123 -6.50 -7.63 -2.39
C LEU A 123 -6.64 -6.71 -3.60
N ILE A 124 -6.46 -5.42 -3.38
CA ILE A 124 -6.54 -4.38 -4.41
C ILE A 124 -5.24 -3.60 -4.43
N TRP A 125 -4.62 -3.49 -5.59
CA TRP A 125 -3.53 -2.54 -5.81
C TRP A 125 -4.13 -1.27 -6.44
N ASN A 126 -4.06 -0.18 -5.68
CA ASN A 126 -4.68 1.10 -6.03
C ASN A 126 -3.61 2.13 -6.40
N LEU A 127 -3.20 2.11 -7.66
CA LEU A 127 -2.28 3.07 -8.28
C LEU A 127 -0.87 3.17 -7.66
N PRO A 128 -0.26 2.06 -7.17
CA PRO A 128 1.15 2.13 -6.84
C PRO A 128 1.99 2.40 -8.09
N GLY A 129 3.14 3.06 -7.90
CA GLY A 129 4.12 3.34 -8.94
C GLY A 129 5.46 2.65 -8.68
N GLY A 130 6.18 2.33 -9.75
CA GLY A 130 7.55 1.83 -9.72
C GLY A 130 8.53 2.84 -10.30
N PHE A 131 9.78 2.80 -9.83
CA PHE A 131 10.83 3.71 -10.30
C PHE A 131 11.92 3.00 -11.10
N HIS A 132 12.11 1.69 -10.86
CA HIS A 132 13.16 0.89 -11.48
C HIS A 132 12.63 -0.49 -11.82
N GLU A 133 13.19 -1.12 -12.82
CA GLU A 133 12.98 -2.53 -13.06
C GLU A 133 13.41 -3.36 -11.85
N PHE A 134 12.70 -4.45 -11.62
CA PHE A 134 13.10 -5.38 -10.58
C PHE A 134 14.29 -6.22 -11.02
N ASP A 135 15.23 -6.41 -10.11
CA ASP A 135 16.32 -7.34 -10.32
C ASP A 135 15.79 -8.76 -10.60
N TYR A 136 16.56 -9.52 -11.33
CA TYR A 136 16.20 -10.87 -11.76
C TYR A 136 15.66 -11.76 -10.63
N PHE A 137 16.27 -11.66 -9.45
CA PHE A 137 15.84 -12.45 -8.28
C PHE A 137 14.44 -12.11 -7.75
N TYR A 138 13.98 -10.89 -7.95
CA TYR A 138 12.68 -10.43 -7.41
C TYR A 138 11.53 -10.64 -8.40
N LYS A 139 11.82 -10.82 -9.70
CA LYS A 139 10.78 -11.01 -10.72
C LYS A 139 9.85 -12.20 -10.44
N PRO A 140 10.34 -13.41 -10.05
CA PRO A 140 9.47 -14.53 -9.70
C PRO A 140 8.59 -14.26 -8.46
N LEU A 141 9.15 -13.62 -7.43
CA LEU A 141 8.38 -13.24 -6.23
C LEU A 141 7.28 -12.25 -6.59
N THR A 142 7.62 -11.18 -7.32
CA THR A 142 6.64 -10.19 -7.77
C THR A 142 5.53 -10.85 -8.59
N ARG A 143 5.88 -11.73 -9.52
CA ARG A 143 4.90 -12.49 -10.30
C ARG A 143 3.97 -13.30 -9.40
N CYS A 144 4.50 -14.03 -8.43
CA CYS A 144 3.72 -14.83 -7.49
C CYS A 144 2.73 -13.94 -6.72
N LEU A 145 3.19 -12.83 -6.16
CA LEU A 145 2.34 -11.88 -5.42
C LEU A 145 1.23 -11.30 -6.30
N CYS A 146 1.56 -10.91 -7.53
CA CYS A 146 0.58 -10.34 -8.46
C CYS A 146 -0.52 -11.33 -8.89
N THR A 147 -0.28 -12.65 -8.79
CA THR A 147 -1.33 -13.65 -9.05
C THR A 147 -2.41 -13.65 -7.98
N THR A 148 -2.14 -13.11 -6.80
CA THR A 148 -3.09 -13.05 -5.68
C THR A 148 -3.92 -11.77 -5.67
N VAL A 149 -3.62 -10.80 -6.55
CA VAL A 149 -4.31 -9.51 -6.60
C VAL A 149 -5.64 -9.65 -7.33
N ASP A 150 -6.74 -9.31 -6.67
CA ASP A 150 -8.09 -9.34 -7.26
C ASP A 150 -8.31 -8.20 -8.26
N TYR A 151 -7.74 -7.01 -8.00
CA TYR A 151 -7.78 -5.86 -8.91
C TYR A 151 -6.45 -5.10 -8.83
N MET A 152 -5.86 -4.83 -9.99
CA MET A 152 -4.57 -4.16 -10.09
C MET A 152 -4.65 -2.95 -11.00
N SER A 153 -4.48 -1.77 -10.43
CA SER A 153 -4.25 -0.53 -11.17
C SER A 153 -2.90 0.07 -10.79
N VAL A 154 -2.24 0.68 -11.75
CA VAL A 154 -0.96 1.39 -11.58
C VAL A 154 -1.07 2.80 -12.11
N ARG A 155 -0.23 3.71 -11.59
CA ARG A 155 -0.35 5.13 -11.90
C ARG A 155 0.16 5.55 -13.28
N ASP A 156 1.00 4.73 -13.93
CA ASP A 156 1.64 5.07 -15.20
C ASP A 156 2.00 3.83 -16.05
N GLN A 157 2.29 4.09 -17.32
CA GLN A 157 2.68 3.04 -18.27
C GLN A 157 4.04 2.41 -17.91
N TYR A 158 4.98 3.20 -17.38
CA TYR A 158 6.29 2.70 -16.97
C TYR A 158 6.17 1.61 -15.89
N THR A 159 5.34 1.84 -14.88
CA THR A 159 5.04 0.84 -13.84
C THR A 159 4.38 -0.42 -14.44
N LYS A 160 3.47 -0.24 -15.39
CA LYS A 160 2.87 -1.38 -16.12
C LYS A 160 3.94 -2.19 -16.86
N ASP A 161 4.88 -1.52 -17.50
CA ASP A 161 5.98 -2.18 -18.24
C ASP A 161 6.91 -2.96 -17.30
N ILE A 162 7.22 -2.40 -16.12
CA ILE A 162 7.96 -3.11 -15.05
C ILE A 162 7.24 -4.40 -14.66
N LEU A 163 5.94 -4.35 -14.41
CA LEU A 163 5.17 -5.52 -14.00
C LEU A 163 5.04 -6.55 -15.12
N THR A 164 4.87 -6.11 -16.37
CA THR A 164 4.84 -7.02 -17.53
C THR A 164 6.19 -7.70 -17.75
N SER A 165 7.30 -7.02 -17.44
CA SER A 165 8.63 -7.64 -17.46
C SER A 165 8.79 -8.79 -16.46
N CYS A 166 7.90 -8.89 -15.47
CA CYS A 166 7.79 -9.99 -14.53
C CYS A 166 6.86 -11.12 -15.02
N ASN A 167 6.47 -11.12 -16.30
CA ASN A 167 5.52 -12.05 -16.91
C ASN A 167 4.11 -11.97 -16.30
N ILE A 168 3.67 -10.77 -15.89
CA ILE A 168 2.28 -10.51 -15.49
C ILE A 168 1.51 -10.10 -16.75
N PRO A 169 0.34 -10.72 -17.05
CA PRO A 169 -0.43 -10.39 -18.24
C PRO A 169 -0.85 -8.90 -18.24
N ALA A 170 -0.59 -8.20 -19.35
CA ALA A 170 -0.83 -6.76 -19.45
C ALA A 170 -2.33 -6.38 -19.35
N ASP A 171 -3.23 -7.30 -19.70
CA ASP A 171 -4.69 -7.15 -19.60
C ASP A 171 -5.20 -7.17 -18.15
N LYS A 172 -4.41 -7.70 -17.21
CA LYS A 172 -4.70 -7.66 -15.78
C LYS A 172 -4.26 -6.36 -15.09
N ILE A 173 -3.53 -5.50 -15.78
CA ILE A 173 -2.97 -4.27 -15.21
C ILE A 173 -3.65 -3.07 -15.87
N TYR A 174 -4.44 -2.34 -15.09
CA TYR A 174 -5.09 -1.11 -15.51
C TYR A 174 -4.16 0.07 -15.25
N THR A 175 -4.00 0.95 -16.23
CA THR A 175 -3.26 2.21 -16.07
C THR A 175 -4.25 3.34 -15.86
N CYS A 176 -4.11 4.08 -14.77
CA CYS A 176 -4.92 5.25 -14.46
C CYS A 176 -4.01 6.38 -14.00
N LEU A 177 -4.47 7.62 -14.14
CA LEU A 177 -3.77 8.75 -13.56
C LEU A 177 -3.66 8.60 -12.03
N ASP A 178 -2.55 9.06 -11.48
CA ASP A 178 -2.33 9.08 -10.03
C ASP A 178 -3.51 9.79 -9.35
N SER A 179 -4.02 9.17 -8.30
CA SER A 179 -5.23 9.67 -7.62
C SER A 179 -5.04 11.05 -6.99
N ALA A 180 -3.80 11.48 -6.78
CA ALA A 180 -3.49 12.83 -6.30
C ALA A 180 -3.81 13.93 -7.33
N PHE A 181 -4.04 13.57 -8.60
CA PHE A 181 -4.35 14.52 -9.69
C PHE A 181 -5.82 14.50 -10.15
N ILE A 182 -6.70 13.76 -9.47
CA ILE A 182 -8.10 13.59 -9.91
C ILE A 182 -9.06 14.26 -8.95
#